data_f0842ec59ff4f0ae2eb3c8c6e69b831f
#
_entry.id   f0842ec59ff4f0ae2eb3c8c6e69b831f
#
_cell.length_a   1.000
_cell.length_b   1.000
_cell.length_c   1.000
_cell.angle_alpha   90.00
_cell.angle_beta   90.00
_cell.angle_gamma   90.00
#
_symmetry.space_group_name_H-M   'P 1'
#
loop_
_entity.id
_entity.type
_entity.pdbx_description
1 polymer ?
#
loop_
_entity_poly.entity_id
_entity_poly.type
_entity_poly.pdbx_seq_one_letter_code
_entity_poly.pdbx_strand_id
1 'polypeptide(L)'
;MFMEEFFIVFPEGDIQEVPGRLPFNTLVDMNGNVLSLPLPTNKMIAFRVARITTSEKKGSSETFHFLELMSAEELLSYVKSGRTVVDGRF
;
A
#
# COMPACT_ATOMS: atom_id res chain seq x y z
N MET A 1 -17.40 -7.56 23.61
CA MET A 1 -16.24 -7.80 22.74
C MET A 1 -16.13 -6.71 21.69
N PHE A 2 -14.94 -6.20 21.49
CA PHE A 2 -14.71 -5.13 20.53
C PHE A 2 -14.23 -5.73 19.22
N MET A 3 -14.86 -5.34 18.10
CA MET A 3 -14.48 -5.82 16.78
C MET A 3 -13.76 -4.73 16.01
N GLU A 4 -12.68 -5.11 15.34
CA GLU A 4 -11.95 -4.21 14.47
C GLU A 4 -11.93 -4.80 13.07
N GLU A 5 -12.25 -3.96 12.10
CA GLU A 5 -12.21 -4.36 10.69
C GLU A 5 -11.34 -3.40 9.93
N PHE A 6 -10.60 -3.94 8.97
CA PHE A 6 -9.64 -3.16 8.20
C PHE A 6 -9.90 -3.39 6.72
N PHE A 7 -9.87 -2.30 5.95
CA PHE A 7 -10.20 -2.34 4.53
C PHE A 7 -9.22 -1.50 3.74
N ILE A 8 -9.03 -1.88 2.48
CA ILE A 8 -8.34 -1.02 1.52
C ILE A 8 -9.38 -0.60 0.48
N VAL A 9 -9.24 0.63 0.00
CA VAL A 9 -10.15 1.22 -0.98
C VAL A 9 -9.34 1.62 -2.20
N PHE A 10 -9.59 0.93 -3.31
CA PHE A 10 -8.89 1.22 -4.57
C PHE A 10 -9.45 2.51 -5.19
N PRO A 11 -8.66 3.18 -6.05
CA PRO A 11 -9.11 4.45 -6.65
C PRO A 11 -10.43 4.36 -7.41
N GLU A 12 -10.73 3.19 -7.99
CA GLU A 12 -11.99 3.03 -8.71
C GLU A 12 -13.17 2.77 -7.78
N GLY A 13 -12.93 2.61 -6.47
CA GLY A 13 -13.98 2.45 -5.50
C GLY A 13 -14.14 1.06 -4.93
N ASP A 14 -13.44 0.09 -5.46
CA ASP A 14 -13.48 -1.27 -4.92
C ASP A 14 -12.94 -1.29 -3.50
N ILE A 15 -13.61 -2.04 -2.63
CA ILE A 15 -13.22 -2.17 -1.23
C ILE A 15 -12.92 -3.64 -0.95
N GLN A 16 -11.81 -3.88 -0.28
CA GLN A 16 -11.39 -5.23 0.05
C GLN A 16 -10.98 -5.27 1.52
N GLU A 17 -11.44 -6.29 2.23
CA GLU A 17 -11.05 -6.47 3.62
C GLU A 17 -9.62 -6.98 3.71
N VAL A 18 -8.87 -6.49 4.70
CA VAL A 18 -7.51 -6.93 4.93
C VAL A 18 -7.38 -7.34 6.40
N PRO A 19 -6.38 -8.15 6.74
CA PRO A 19 -6.30 -8.72 8.10
C PRO A 19 -5.90 -7.74 9.18
N GLY A 20 -5.34 -6.59 8.83
CA GLY A 20 -4.90 -5.65 9.86
C GLY A 20 -4.58 -4.29 9.31
N ARG A 21 -4.14 -3.41 10.21
CA ARG A 21 -3.80 -2.04 9.86
C ARG A 21 -2.52 -1.99 9.03
N LEU A 22 -2.54 -1.14 8.01
CA LEU A 22 -1.38 -0.92 7.15
C LEU A 22 -0.83 0.49 7.39
N PRO A 23 0.48 0.64 7.52
CA PRO A 23 1.08 1.97 7.66
C PRO A 23 0.93 2.80 6.39
N PHE A 24 1.07 4.12 6.55
CA PHE A 24 1.15 5.01 5.38
C PHE A 24 2.28 4.55 4.47
N ASN A 25 2.08 4.74 3.18
CA ASN A 25 3.05 4.41 2.13
C ASN A 25 3.31 2.93 1.95
N THR A 26 2.52 2.06 2.60
CA THR A 26 2.59 0.64 2.32
C THR A 26 2.18 0.42 0.86
N LEU A 27 2.96 -0.38 0.14
CA LEU A 27 2.66 -0.68 -1.26
C LEU A 27 1.91 -1.99 -1.34
N VAL A 28 0.86 -1.99 -2.16
CA VAL A 28 0.06 -3.20 -2.40
C VAL A 28 -0.10 -3.38 -3.91
N ASP A 29 -0.30 -4.63 -4.31
CA ASP A 29 -0.53 -4.93 -5.72
C ASP A 29 -2.02 -4.80 -6.07
N MET A 30 -2.36 -5.12 -7.31
CA MET A 30 -3.73 -4.99 -7.78
C MET A 30 -4.69 -5.97 -7.12
N ASN A 31 -4.17 -6.97 -6.43
CA ASN A 31 -4.98 -7.94 -5.71
C ASN A 31 -5.04 -7.64 -4.21
N GLY A 32 -4.44 -6.53 -3.78
CA GLY A 32 -4.47 -6.14 -2.39
C GLY A 32 -3.42 -6.77 -1.52
N ASN A 33 -2.44 -7.44 -2.10
CA ASN A 33 -1.36 -8.06 -1.34
C ASN A 33 -0.24 -7.05 -1.10
N VAL A 34 0.26 -7.01 0.13
CA VAL A 34 1.37 -6.14 0.47
C VAL A 34 2.61 -6.60 -0.29
N LEU A 35 3.27 -5.65 -0.92
CA LEU A 35 4.46 -5.95 -1.71
C LEU A 35 5.71 -5.95 -0.83
N SER A 36 6.57 -6.93 -1.07
CA SER A 36 7.85 -7.01 -0.38
C SER A 36 8.83 -6.03 -1.04
N LEU A 37 9.58 -5.33 -0.22
CA LEU A 37 10.57 -4.39 -0.72
C LEU A 37 11.95 -4.97 -0.56
N PRO A 38 12.88 -4.67 -1.47
CA PRO A 38 12.71 -3.81 -2.63
C PRO A 38 11.92 -4.51 -3.74
N LEU A 39 11.32 -3.69 -4.61
CA LEU A 39 10.56 -4.24 -5.75
C LEU A 39 11.52 -4.80 -6.79
N PRO A 40 11.10 -5.88 -7.50
CA PRO A 40 11.95 -6.42 -8.57
C PRO A 40 11.96 -5.55 -9.82
N THR A 41 10.92 -4.73 -10.00
CA THR A 41 10.80 -3.90 -11.19
C THR A 41 9.86 -2.75 -10.88
N ASN A 42 9.98 -1.66 -11.64
CA ASN A 42 9.01 -0.57 -11.56
C ASN A 42 7.95 -0.68 -12.66
N LYS A 43 7.99 -1.76 -13.44
CA LYS A 43 7.01 -1.98 -14.50
C LYS A 43 5.93 -2.91 -14.01
N MET A 44 5.14 -2.42 -13.09
CA MET A 44 4.06 -3.19 -12.49
C MET A 44 2.99 -2.23 -12.00
N ILE A 45 1.81 -2.75 -11.76
CA ILE A 45 0.73 -1.97 -11.17
C ILE A 45 0.84 -2.08 -9.67
N ALA A 46 1.00 -0.95 -9.00
CA ALA A 46 1.09 -0.91 -7.55
C ALA A 46 0.39 0.34 -7.04
N PHE A 47 -0.09 0.23 -5.82
CA PHE A 47 -0.78 1.31 -5.11
C PHE A 47 -0.09 1.53 -3.78
N ARG A 48 -0.26 2.72 -3.23
CA ARG A 48 0.25 2.98 -1.88
C ARG A 48 -0.87 3.49 -1.00
N VAL A 49 -0.74 3.25 0.29
CA VAL A 49 -1.68 3.78 1.28
C VAL A 49 -1.42 5.28 1.40
N ALA A 50 -2.35 6.08 0.89
CA ALA A 50 -2.19 7.53 0.85
C ALA A 50 -2.97 8.23 1.94
N ARG A 51 -4.03 7.60 2.46
CA ARG A 51 -4.86 8.20 3.50
C ARG A 51 -5.50 7.09 4.32
N ILE A 52 -5.62 7.32 5.61
CA ILE A 52 -6.24 6.35 6.52
C ILE A 52 -7.31 7.06 7.31
N THR A 53 -8.51 6.47 7.36
CA THR A 53 -9.59 6.97 8.19
C THR A 53 -10.11 5.85 9.07
N THR A 54 -10.60 6.20 10.24
CA THR A 54 -11.19 5.23 11.15
C THR A 54 -12.54 5.75 11.60
N SER A 55 -13.54 4.88 11.54
CA SER A 55 -14.88 5.16 12.01
C SER A 55 -15.17 4.24 13.18
N GLU A 56 -15.53 4.83 14.32
CA GLU A 56 -15.81 4.04 15.51
C GLU A 56 -17.30 4.03 15.81
N LYS A 57 -17.78 2.86 16.14
CA LYS A 57 -19.14 2.67 16.60
C LYS A 57 -19.09 1.93 17.93
N LYS A 58 -20.23 1.89 18.61
CA LYS A 58 -20.28 1.16 19.85
C LYS A 58 -19.90 -0.30 19.62
N GLY A 59 -18.81 -0.73 20.22
CA GLY A 59 -18.35 -2.11 20.13
C GLY A 59 -17.58 -2.47 18.89
N SER A 60 -17.31 -1.50 17.97
CA SER A 60 -16.57 -1.82 16.76
C SER A 60 -15.88 -0.60 16.18
N SER A 61 -14.89 -0.85 15.34
CA SER A 61 -14.27 0.20 14.54
C SER A 61 -13.98 -0.35 13.14
N GLU A 62 -13.98 0.56 12.17
CA GLU A 62 -13.65 0.24 10.80
C GLU A 62 -12.57 1.20 10.34
N THR A 63 -11.48 0.65 9.83
CA THR A 63 -10.37 1.46 9.33
C THR A 63 -10.27 1.27 7.82
N PHE A 64 -10.25 2.38 7.11
CA PHE A 64 -10.17 2.39 5.66
C PHE A 64 -8.85 2.98 5.22
N HIS A 65 -8.13 2.23 4.40
CA HIS A 65 -6.86 2.66 3.82
C HIS A 65 -7.13 3.01 2.37
N PHE A 66 -7.10 4.31 2.07
CA PHE A 66 -7.37 4.78 0.70
C PHE A 66 -6.08 4.72 -0.10
N LEU A 67 -6.15 4.00 -1.20
CA LEU A 67 -5.01 3.73 -2.04
C LEU A 67 -4.92 4.72 -3.18
N GLU A 68 -3.70 4.97 -3.62
CA GLU A 68 -3.47 5.81 -4.79
C GLU A 68 -2.54 5.05 -5.73
N LEU A 69 -2.83 5.13 -7.02
CA LEU A 69 -2.03 4.46 -8.03
C LEU A 69 -0.68 5.15 -8.13
N MET A 70 0.37 4.35 -8.18
CA MET A 70 1.72 4.88 -8.28
C MET A 70 2.19 4.86 -9.74
N SER A 71 2.92 5.91 -10.13
CA SER A 71 3.51 5.96 -11.44
C SER A 71 4.77 5.10 -11.48
N ALA A 72 5.22 4.76 -12.69
CA ALA A 72 6.45 4.01 -12.85
C ALA A 72 7.64 4.76 -12.27
N GLU A 73 7.63 6.09 -12.38
CA GLU A 73 8.71 6.91 -11.82
C GLU A 73 8.73 6.83 -10.30
N GLU A 74 7.56 6.89 -9.67
CA GLU A 74 7.49 6.78 -8.22
C GLU A 74 7.94 5.41 -7.75
N LEU A 75 7.57 4.37 -8.49
CA LEU A 75 7.95 3.01 -8.13
C LEU A 75 9.45 2.78 -8.25
N LEU A 76 10.12 3.54 -9.11
CA LEU A 76 11.54 3.35 -9.33
C LEU A 76 12.35 3.52 -8.04
N SER A 77 11.91 4.39 -7.14
CA SER A 77 12.63 4.59 -5.89
C SER A 77 12.50 3.40 -4.93
N TYR A 78 11.61 2.48 -5.22
CA TYR A 78 11.42 1.28 -4.41
C TYR A 78 12.04 0.03 -5.02
N VAL A 79 12.60 0.16 -6.23
CA VAL A 79 13.26 -0.95 -6.89
C VAL A 79 14.65 -1.13 -6.32
N LYS A 80 15.07 -2.38 -6.20
CA LYS A 80 16.41 -2.65 -5.73
C LYS A 80 17.41 -1.93 -6.63
N SER A 81 18.14 -1.02 -6.02
CA SER A 81 19.12 -0.23 -6.73
C SER A 81 20.35 -1.09 -6.94
N GLY A 82 20.54 -1.46 -8.16
CA GLY A 82 21.80 -2.05 -8.54
C GLY A 82 22.70 -0.94 -8.88
N ARG A 83 22.10 -0.23 -8.62
CA ARG A 83 22.40 0.77 -8.93
C ARG A 83 23.04 1.63 -8.33
N THR A 84 22.67 1.39 -8.22
CA THR A 84 22.91 2.01 -7.74
C THR A 84 23.45 2.24 -7.52
N VAL A 85 23.78 2.40 -7.78
CA VAL A 85 24.24 2.56 -7.49
C VAL A 85 24.74 2.69 -7.44
N VAL A 86 25.23 2.94 -7.78
CA VAL A 86 25.69 3.03 -7.54
C VAL A 86 26.10 3.20 -7.32
N ASP A 87 26.66 3.38 -7.69
CA ASP A 87 27.14 3.44 -7.24
C ASP A 87 27.57 3.51 -7.09
N GLY A 88 28.13 3.68 -7.41
CA GLY A 88 28.43 3.80 -7.13
C GLY A 88 28.80 3.75 -7.23
N ARG A 89 29.24 3.86 -7.32
CA ARG A 89 29.42 3.80 -7.13
C ARG A 89 29.27 3.67 -7.26
N PHE A 90 29.73 3.87 -7.73
CA PHE A 90 29.50 3.79 -7.49
C PHE A 90 29.38 3.90 -7.40
#